data_0755ed985fe0602f474e14b996370232
#
_entry.id   0755ed985fe0602f474e14b996370232
#
_cell.length_a   1.000
_cell.length_b   1.000
_cell.length_c   1.000
_cell.angle_alpha   90.00
_cell.angle_beta   90.00
_cell.angle_gamma   90.00
#
_symmetry.space_group_name_H-M   'P 1'
#
loop_
_entity.id
_entity.type
_entity.pdbx_description
1 polymer ?
#
loop_
_entity_poly.entity_id
_entity_poly.type
_entity_poly.pdbx_seq_one_letter_code
_entity_poly.pdbx_strand_id
1 'polypeptide(L)' 'MRDAIVVLVTTPTPERAAEIARTLVEERLAACGNVVPGVRSIYRWE' A
#
# COMPACT_ATOMS: atom_id res chain seq x y z
N MET A 1 7.25 16.55 10.77
CA MET A 1 6.68 15.31 11.30
C MET A 1 7.75 14.57 12.06
N ARG A 2 7.48 14.24 13.32
CA ARG A 2 8.49 13.61 14.16
C ARG A 2 8.48 12.10 14.07
N ASP A 3 7.32 11.54 13.84
CA ASP A 3 7.18 10.10 13.74
C ASP A 3 6.55 9.74 12.42
N ALA A 4 7.19 8.81 11.74
CA ALA A 4 6.69 8.32 10.47
C ALA A 4 6.78 6.81 10.45
N ILE A 5 5.80 6.18 9.85
CA ILE A 5 5.80 4.73 9.68
C ILE A 5 5.52 4.39 8.23
N VAL A 6 5.89 3.19 7.87
CA VAL A 6 5.60 2.65 6.54
C VAL A 6 4.64 1.49 6.74
N VAL A 7 3.56 1.51 5.97
CA VAL A 7 2.57 0.43 5.99
C VAL A 7 2.59 -0.28 4.65
N LEU A 8 2.73 -1.58 4.69
CA LEU A 8 2.77 -2.41 3.48
C LEU A 8 1.44 -3.12 3.32
N VAL A 9 0.87 -3.01 2.13
CA VAL A 9 -0.43 -3.61 1.84
C VAL A 9 -0.32 -4.35 0.52
N THR A 10 -0.87 -5.56 0.47
CA THR A 10 -0.94 -6.29 -0.79
C THR A 10 -2.35 -6.18 -1.35
N THR A 11 -2.43 -6.11 -2.67
CA THR A 11 -3.71 -6.00 -3.35
C THR A 11 -3.72 -6.94 -4.54
N PRO A 12 -4.93 -7.32 -5.03
CA PRO A 12 -5.00 -8.24 -6.17
C PRO A 12 -4.56 -7.64 -7.50
N THR A 13 -4.68 -6.33 -7.68
CA THR A 13 -4.30 -5.71 -8.95
C THR A 13 -3.65 -4.35 -8.70
N PRO A 14 -2.82 -3.88 -9.65
CA PRO A 14 -2.24 -2.53 -9.53
C PRO A 14 -3.29 -1.43 -9.52
N GLU A 15 -4.39 -1.63 -10.26
CA GLU A 15 -5.48 -0.65 -10.30
C GLU A 15 -6.12 -0.50 -8.92
N ARG A 16 -6.33 -1.61 -8.24
CA ARG A 16 -6.91 -1.58 -6.91
C ARG A 16 -5.95 -0.90 -5.93
N ALA A 17 -4.65 -1.18 -6.07
CA ALA A 17 -3.64 -0.56 -5.23
C ALA A 17 -3.65 0.96 -5.41
N ALA A 18 -3.78 1.42 -6.65
CA ALA A 18 -3.80 2.85 -6.93
C ALA A 18 -5.03 3.52 -6.34
N GLU A 19 -6.19 2.85 -6.39
CA GLU A 19 -7.41 3.37 -5.77
C GLU A 19 -7.24 3.56 -4.27
N ILE A 20 -6.69 2.54 -3.62
CA ILE A 20 -6.50 2.58 -2.17
C ILE A 20 -5.51 3.68 -1.81
N ALA A 21 -4.39 3.75 -2.52
CA ALA A 21 -3.37 4.75 -2.25
C ALA A 21 -3.93 6.16 -2.42
N ARG A 22 -4.69 6.38 -3.50
CA ARG A 22 -5.28 7.70 -3.75
C ARG A 22 -6.23 8.09 -2.65
N THR A 23 -7.09 7.16 -2.23
CA THR A 23 -8.04 7.44 -1.15
C THR A 23 -7.33 7.82 0.13
N LEU A 24 -6.28 7.07 0.49
CA LEU A 24 -5.55 7.35 1.72
C LEU A 24 -4.89 8.71 1.69
N VAL A 25 -4.34 9.09 0.55
CA VAL A 25 -3.69 10.40 0.42
C VAL A 25 -4.73 11.52 0.41
N GLU A 26 -5.83 11.33 -0.31
CA GLU A 26 -6.85 12.37 -0.40
C GLU A 26 -7.53 12.60 0.94
N GLU A 27 -7.66 11.58 1.76
CA GLU A 27 -8.26 11.70 3.07
C GLU A 27 -7.25 12.03 4.15
N ARG A 28 -6.01 12.29 3.74
CA ARG A 28 -4.93 12.74 4.64
C ARG A 28 -4.56 11.68 5.68
N LEU A 29 -4.82 10.43 5.37
CA LEU A 29 -4.41 9.33 6.22
C LEU A 29 -2.99 8.89 5.92
N ALA A 30 -2.50 9.22 4.74
CA ALA A 30 -1.13 8.93 4.33
C ALA A 30 -0.56 10.12 3.59
N ALA A 31 0.73 10.34 3.73
CA ALA A 31 1.42 11.42 3.03
C ALA A 31 1.64 11.09 1.57
N CYS A 32 1.91 9.82 1.28
CA CYS A 32 2.10 9.37 -0.10
C CYS A 32 1.84 7.87 -0.17
N GLY A 33 1.64 7.39 -1.38
CA GLY A 33 1.50 5.96 -1.63
C GLY A 33 2.33 5.58 -2.85
N ASN A 34 2.99 4.44 -2.76
CA ASN A 34 3.78 3.91 -3.86
C ASN A 34 3.23 2.55 -4.23
N VAL A 35 2.99 2.35 -5.53
CA VAL A 35 2.50 1.08 -6.03
C VAL A 35 3.68 0.33 -6.63
N VAL A 36 3.97 -0.84 -6.09
CA VAL A 36 5.09 -1.66 -6.53
C VAL A 36 4.53 -2.92 -7.18
N PRO A 37 4.61 -3.03 -8.51
CA PRO A 37 4.12 -4.22 -9.19
C PRO A 37 5.10 -5.38 -9.05
N GLY A 38 4.60 -6.59 -9.28
CA GLY A 38 5.45 -7.75 -9.34
C GLY A 38 5.92 -8.30 -8.01
N VAL A 39 5.29 -7.89 -6.92
CA VAL A 39 5.62 -8.44 -5.62
C VAL A 39 5.18 -9.89 -5.56
N ARG A 40 6.06 -10.73 -5.05
CA ARG A 40 5.79 -12.14 -4.94
C ARG A 40 5.83 -12.52 -3.47
N SER A 41 4.74 -13.09 -2.98
CA SER A 41 4.61 -13.46 -1.57
C SER A 41 4.81 -14.96 -1.44
N ILE A 42 5.67 -15.32 -0.51
CA ILE A 42 5.94 -16.73 -0.22
C ILE A 42 5.68 -16.91 1.26
N TYR A 43 4.81 -17.84 1.59
CA TYR A 43 4.46 -18.03 2.98
C TYR A 43 4.11 -19.49 3.20
N ARG A 44 4.01 -19.85 4.46
CA ARG A 44 3.73 -21.22 4.86
C ARG A 44 2.30 -21.32 5.38
N TRP A 45 1.59 -22.33 4.92
CA TRP A 45 0.27 -22.68 5.44
C TRP A 45 0.43 -23.72 6.54
N GLU A 46 -0.24 -23.50 7.65
CA GLU A 46 -0.27 -24.47 8.75
C GLU A 46 -1.68 -24.77 9.17
#